data_46131311d0eb84989bac26298dbbe59b
#
_entry.id   46131311d0eb84989bac26298dbbe59b
#
_cell.length_a   1.000
_cell.length_b   1.000
_cell.length_c   1.000
_cell.angle_alpha   90.00
_cell.angle_beta   90.00
_cell.angle_gamma   90.00
#
_symmetry.space_group_name_H-M   'P 1'
#
loop_
_entity.id
_entity.type
_entity.pdbx_description
1 polymer ?
#
loop_
_entity_poly.entity_id
_entity_poly.type
_entity_poly.pdbx_seq_one_letter_code
_entity_poly.pdbx_strand_id
1 'polypeptide(L)'
;MRFDRHTVVLLVRPDDAPDLPPDALDRIQDAHLAHQAGLVEQGAVLAAGPFLDGDDERIRGFAVLSVDPQMARELYANDPAVRAGHLVARVSSWMVPEGQVRFEQVPVPRSMLEAAAGD
;
A
#
# COMPACT_ATOMS: atom_id res chain seq x y z
N MET A 1 14.07 24.83 11.95
CA MET A 1 13.14 24.37 10.90
C MET A 1 12.31 23.23 11.43
N ARG A 2 11.02 23.19 11.06
CA ARG A 2 10.13 22.10 11.46
C ARG A 2 9.99 21.08 10.33
N PHE A 3 9.75 19.84 10.73
CA PHE A 3 9.61 18.73 9.80
C PHE A 3 8.34 17.95 10.13
N ASP A 4 7.69 17.46 9.08
CA ASP A 4 6.65 16.46 9.20
C ASP A 4 7.30 15.08 9.13
N ARG A 5 6.76 14.14 9.92
CA ARG A 5 7.18 12.75 9.87
C ARG A 5 6.02 11.92 9.38
N HIS A 6 6.29 11.13 8.37
CA HIS A 6 5.35 10.15 7.85
C HIS A 6 5.96 8.76 7.97
N THR A 7 5.13 7.77 7.91
CA THR A 7 5.57 6.40 7.75
C THR A 7 5.36 6.01 6.29
N VAL A 8 6.36 5.38 5.68
CA VAL A 8 6.24 4.89 4.31
C VAL A 8 6.36 3.39 4.28
N VAL A 9 5.63 2.77 3.35
CA VAL A 9 5.63 1.33 3.15
C VAL A 9 5.93 1.04 1.69
N LEU A 10 6.95 0.21 1.47
CA LEU A 10 7.18 -0.40 0.16
C LEU A 10 6.61 -1.81 0.18
N LEU A 11 5.80 -2.13 -0.81
CA LEU A 11 5.31 -3.50 -1.01
C LEU A 11 6.20 -4.17 -2.03
N VAL A 12 6.83 -5.25 -1.62
CA VAL A 12 7.87 -5.93 -2.39
C VAL A 12 7.49 -7.38 -2.59
N ARG A 13 7.63 -7.89 -3.82
CA ARG A 13 7.45 -9.31 -4.08
C ARG A 13 8.71 -10.06 -3.63
N PRO A 14 8.62 -10.96 -2.64
CA PRO A 14 9.79 -11.72 -2.20
C PRO A 14 10.18 -12.80 -3.20
N ASP A 15 11.44 -13.22 -3.18
CA ASP A 15 11.96 -14.25 -4.09
C ASP A 15 11.25 -15.60 -3.91
N ASP A 16 10.78 -15.88 -2.69
CA ASP A 16 10.06 -17.11 -2.35
C ASP A 16 8.54 -16.94 -2.41
N ALA A 17 8.05 -15.91 -3.10
CA ALA A 17 6.61 -15.73 -3.25
C ALA A 17 5.99 -16.95 -3.95
N PRO A 18 4.83 -17.44 -3.46
CA PRO A 18 4.21 -18.61 -4.09
C PRO A 18 3.72 -18.32 -5.49
N ASP A 19 3.80 -19.31 -6.36
CA ASP A 19 3.16 -19.27 -7.66
C ASP A 19 1.67 -19.60 -7.47
N LEU A 20 0.82 -18.62 -7.77
CA LEU A 20 -0.62 -18.76 -7.60
C LEU A 20 -1.31 -18.71 -8.96
N PRO A 21 -2.40 -19.47 -9.15
CA PRO A 21 -3.16 -19.39 -10.40
C PRO A 21 -3.80 -18.00 -10.55
N PRO A 22 -4.11 -17.59 -11.81
CA PRO A 22 -4.63 -16.24 -12.06
C PRO A 22 -5.87 -15.87 -11.27
N ASP A 23 -6.79 -16.79 -11.06
CA ASP A 23 -8.01 -16.53 -10.31
C ASP A 23 -7.73 -16.29 -8.81
N ALA A 24 -6.73 -16.97 -8.24
CA ALA A 24 -6.30 -16.72 -6.87
C ALA A 24 -5.62 -15.36 -6.75
N LEU A 25 -4.79 -14.98 -7.71
CA LEU A 25 -4.17 -13.65 -7.76
C LEU A 25 -5.22 -12.55 -7.84
N ASP A 26 -6.26 -12.74 -8.66
CA ASP A 26 -7.35 -11.77 -8.78
C ASP A 26 -8.10 -11.60 -7.46
N ARG A 27 -8.38 -12.68 -6.75
CA ARG A 27 -9.04 -12.61 -5.44
C ARG A 27 -8.18 -11.89 -4.41
N ILE A 28 -6.87 -12.15 -4.42
CA ILE A 28 -5.92 -11.47 -3.52
C ILE A 28 -5.87 -9.98 -3.84
N GLN A 29 -5.83 -9.62 -5.11
CA GLN A 29 -5.79 -8.22 -5.53
C GLN A 29 -7.07 -7.48 -5.11
N ASP A 30 -8.24 -8.07 -5.30
CA ASP A 30 -9.49 -7.48 -4.85
C ASP A 30 -9.50 -7.29 -3.33
N ALA A 31 -9.08 -8.31 -2.58
CA ALA A 31 -9.04 -8.24 -1.13
C ALA A 31 -8.02 -7.20 -0.63
N HIS A 32 -6.86 -7.10 -1.30
CA HIS A 32 -5.84 -6.09 -1.02
C HIS A 32 -6.40 -4.68 -1.22
N LEU A 33 -7.08 -4.43 -2.33
CA LEU A 33 -7.67 -3.13 -2.63
C LEU A 33 -8.76 -2.76 -1.60
N ALA A 34 -9.59 -3.72 -1.21
CA ALA A 34 -10.62 -3.50 -0.19
C ALA A 34 -10.00 -3.16 1.17
N HIS A 35 -8.94 -3.88 1.55
CA HIS A 35 -8.21 -3.62 2.80
C HIS A 35 -7.61 -2.21 2.78
N GLN A 36 -6.95 -1.85 1.69
CA GLN A 36 -6.33 -0.53 1.54
C GLN A 36 -7.38 0.59 1.57
N ALA A 37 -8.51 0.41 0.90
CA ALA A 37 -9.61 1.38 0.92
C ALA A 37 -10.10 1.62 2.36
N GLY A 38 -10.20 0.57 3.16
CA GLY A 38 -10.56 0.68 4.58
C GLY A 38 -9.54 1.50 5.36
N LEU A 39 -8.25 1.31 5.11
CA LEU A 39 -7.20 2.09 5.78
C LEU A 39 -7.23 3.56 5.36
N VAL A 40 -7.54 3.85 4.10
CA VAL A 40 -7.71 5.23 3.62
C VAL A 40 -8.88 5.89 4.32
N GLU A 41 -10.01 5.20 4.44
CA GLU A 41 -11.21 5.73 5.12
C GLU A 41 -10.95 6.03 6.58
N GLN A 42 -10.13 5.22 7.25
CA GLN A 42 -9.75 5.42 8.64
C GLN A 42 -8.72 6.53 8.82
N GLY A 43 -8.17 7.06 7.72
CA GLY A 43 -7.13 8.08 7.77
C GLY A 43 -5.74 7.54 8.05
N ALA A 44 -5.57 6.21 8.10
CA ALA A 44 -4.26 5.59 8.34
C ALA A 44 -3.37 5.66 7.10
N VAL A 45 -3.93 5.45 5.92
CA VAL A 45 -3.22 5.58 4.64
C VAL A 45 -3.59 6.92 4.02
N LEU A 46 -2.59 7.75 3.78
CA LEU A 46 -2.76 9.09 3.21
C LEU A 46 -2.70 9.06 1.69
N ALA A 47 -1.86 8.20 1.12
CA ALA A 47 -1.74 7.99 -0.31
C ALA A 47 -1.12 6.62 -0.55
N ALA A 48 -1.56 5.93 -1.58
CA ALA A 48 -1.02 4.63 -1.93
C ALA A 48 -1.30 4.30 -3.38
N GLY A 49 -0.41 3.53 -3.99
CA GLY A 49 -0.62 3.08 -5.35
C GLY A 49 0.45 2.10 -5.80
N PRO A 50 0.19 1.35 -6.87
CA PRO A 50 1.18 0.45 -7.45
C PRO A 50 2.20 1.23 -8.26
N PHE A 51 3.41 0.67 -8.35
CA PHE A 51 4.37 1.13 -9.37
C PHE A 51 3.99 0.49 -10.71
N LEU A 52 4.04 1.28 -11.76
CA LEU A 52 3.71 0.80 -13.12
C LEU A 52 4.90 0.10 -13.75
N ASP A 53 6.09 0.63 -13.51
CA ASP A 53 7.35 0.08 -14.00
C ASP A 53 8.48 0.59 -13.11
N GLY A 54 9.68 0.12 -13.36
CA GLY A 54 10.86 0.53 -12.61
C GLY A 54 12.02 -0.42 -12.84
N ASP A 55 13.18 -0.02 -12.34
CA ASP A 55 14.41 -0.81 -12.51
C ASP A 55 14.36 -2.13 -11.72
N ASP A 56 13.65 -2.16 -10.59
CA ASP A 56 13.49 -3.37 -9.79
C ASP A 56 12.01 -3.78 -9.80
N GLU A 57 11.72 -4.82 -10.58
CA GLU A 57 10.36 -5.33 -10.75
C GLU A 57 9.78 -5.95 -9.48
N ARG A 58 10.60 -6.21 -8.47
CA ARG A 58 10.12 -6.73 -7.18
C ARG A 58 9.42 -5.66 -6.37
N ILE A 59 9.74 -4.39 -6.58
CA ILE A 59 9.09 -3.26 -5.89
C ILE A 59 7.76 -3.01 -6.59
N ARG A 60 6.66 -3.32 -5.88
CA ARG A 60 5.32 -3.37 -6.48
C ARG A 60 4.43 -2.21 -6.13
N GLY A 61 4.60 -1.60 -4.98
CA GLY A 61 3.74 -0.52 -4.53
C GLY A 61 4.35 0.32 -3.44
N PHE A 62 3.70 1.44 -3.17
CA PHE A 62 4.16 2.42 -2.20
C PHE A 62 2.96 3.04 -1.49
N ALA A 63 3.11 3.27 -0.19
CA ALA A 63 2.09 3.94 0.60
C ALA A 63 2.73 4.92 1.58
N VAL A 64 2.02 6.02 1.85
CA VAL A 64 2.38 6.97 2.89
C VAL A 64 1.28 6.93 3.95
N LEU A 65 1.67 6.76 5.20
CA LEU A 65 0.76 6.56 6.32
C LEU A 65 0.91 7.65 7.37
N SER A 66 -0.19 7.92 8.08
CA SER A 66 -0.23 8.86 9.20
C SER A 66 0.15 8.21 10.53
N VAL A 67 0.17 6.89 10.61
CA VAL A 67 0.44 6.12 11.82
C VAL A 67 1.94 5.89 11.98
N ASP A 68 2.38 5.53 13.19
CA ASP A 68 3.79 5.23 13.41
C ASP A 68 4.23 3.92 12.74
N PRO A 69 5.55 3.67 12.61
CA PRO A 69 6.04 2.47 11.93
C PRO A 69 5.54 1.15 12.52
N GLN A 70 5.40 1.06 13.84
CA GLN A 70 4.92 -0.18 14.46
C GLN A 70 3.46 -0.45 14.10
N MET A 71 2.62 0.57 14.14
CA MET A 71 1.23 0.43 13.73
C MET A 71 1.13 0.10 12.23
N ALA A 72 1.98 0.71 11.42
CA ALA A 72 2.02 0.40 9.98
C ALA A 72 2.35 -1.09 9.74
N ARG A 73 3.30 -1.64 10.49
CA ARG A 73 3.62 -3.08 10.40
C ARG A 73 2.43 -3.94 10.76
N GLU A 74 1.70 -3.57 11.81
CA GLU A 74 0.51 -4.32 12.23
C GLU A 74 -0.60 -4.26 11.19
N LEU A 75 -0.85 -3.09 10.62
CA LEU A 75 -1.88 -2.91 9.59
C LEU A 75 -1.56 -3.73 8.33
N TYR A 76 -0.32 -3.70 7.88
CA TYR A 76 0.09 -4.44 6.67
C TYR A 76 0.26 -5.93 6.92
N ALA A 77 0.51 -6.36 8.16
CA ALA A 77 0.49 -7.78 8.50
C ALA A 77 -0.90 -8.41 8.25
N ASN A 78 -1.95 -7.60 8.27
CA ASN A 78 -3.32 -8.04 8.01
C ASN A 78 -3.73 -7.87 6.54
N ASP A 79 -2.85 -7.31 5.71
CA ASP A 79 -3.14 -7.18 4.27
C ASP A 79 -3.21 -8.56 3.63
N PRO A 80 -4.27 -8.87 2.85
CA PRO A 80 -4.41 -10.18 2.23
C PRO A 80 -3.25 -10.59 1.33
N ALA A 81 -2.63 -9.65 0.62
CA ALA A 81 -1.47 -9.95 -0.24
C ALA A 81 -0.24 -10.31 0.59
N VAL A 82 -0.06 -9.65 1.74
CA VAL A 82 1.03 -9.94 2.66
C VAL A 82 0.78 -11.28 3.34
N ARG A 83 -0.44 -11.53 3.80
CA ARG A 83 -0.80 -12.80 4.45
C ARG A 83 -0.64 -14.00 3.52
N ALA A 84 -0.87 -13.80 2.24
CA ALA A 84 -0.70 -14.84 1.23
C ALA A 84 0.77 -15.09 0.84
N GLY A 85 1.70 -14.30 1.37
CA GLY A 85 3.11 -14.39 0.98
C GLY A 85 3.42 -13.83 -0.39
N HIS A 86 2.44 -13.16 -1.02
CA HIS A 86 2.61 -12.55 -2.34
C HIS A 86 3.45 -11.29 -2.28
N LEU A 87 3.30 -10.53 -1.19
CA LEU A 87 4.04 -9.29 -0.94
C LEU A 87 4.61 -9.27 0.47
N VAL A 88 5.68 -8.51 0.65
CA VAL A 88 6.26 -8.16 1.95
C VAL A 88 6.20 -6.66 2.10
N ALA A 89 5.82 -6.18 3.28
CA ALA A 89 5.81 -4.76 3.59
C ALA A 89 7.13 -4.36 4.23
N ARG A 90 7.80 -3.37 3.64
CA ARG A 90 9.01 -2.76 4.21
C ARG A 90 8.66 -1.37 4.69
N VAL A 91 8.85 -1.12 5.97
CA VAL A 91 8.36 0.06 6.66
C VAL A 91 9.53 0.95 7.06
N SER A 92 9.41 2.25 6.80
CA SER A 92 10.42 3.24 7.16
C SER A 92 9.75 4.53 7.62
N SER A 93 10.45 5.28 8.47
CA SER A 93 10.07 6.65 8.76
C SER A 93 10.60 7.57 7.67
N TRP A 94 9.84 8.60 7.33
CA TRP A 94 10.21 9.56 6.29
C TRP A 94 9.98 10.98 6.81
N MET A 95 10.98 11.82 6.68
CA MET A 95 10.94 13.18 7.18
C MET A 95 11.05 14.16 6.03
N VAL A 96 10.13 15.12 5.99
CA VAL A 96 10.12 16.19 4.99
C VAL A 96 9.90 17.53 5.68
N PRO A 97 10.32 18.65 5.07
CA PRO A 97 10.01 19.95 5.62
C PRO A 97 8.51 20.12 5.86
N GLU A 98 8.14 20.75 6.98
CA GLU A 98 6.75 20.93 7.37
C GLU A 98 5.92 21.57 6.24
N GLY A 99 4.83 20.91 5.90
CA GLY A 99 3.89 21.40 4.89
C GLY A 99 4.33 21.19 3.44
N GLN A 100 5.48 20.57 3.20
CA GLN A 100 5.94 20.33 1.82
C GLN A 100 5.03 19.39 1.06
N VAL A 101 4.45 18.39 1.75
CA VAL A 101 3.51 17.44 1.15
C VAL A 101 2.17 17.61 1.83
N ARG A 102 1.13 17.69 1.02
CA ARG A 102 -0.26 17.75 1.48
C ARG A 102 -1.03 16.62 0.83
N PHE A 103 -1.89 15.99 1.62
CA PHE A 103 -2.68 14.85 1.17
C PHE A 103 -4.16 15.23 1.20
N GLU A 104 -4.85 14.97 0.09
CA GLU A 104 -6.29 15.13 0.03
C GLU A 104 -6.95 13.76 0.07
N GLN A 105 -8.05 13.66 0.80
CA GLN A 105 -8.83 12.44 0.81
C GLN A 105 -9.72 12.39 -0.43
N VAL A 106 -9.48 11.39 -1.27
CA VAL A 106 -10.23 11.17 -2.50
C VAL A 106 -10.76 9.73 -2.50
N PRO A 107 -11.79 9.44 -3.29
CA PRO A 107 -12.25 8.05 -3.43
C PRO A 107 -11.15 7.16 -3.99
N VAL A 108 -11.00 5.97 -3.41
CA VAL A 108 -10.03 4.96 -3.86
C VAL A 108 -10.77 3.67 -4.19
N PRO A 109 -10.25 2.86 -5.14
CA PRO A 109 -10.96 1.65 -5.55
C PRO A 109 -10.93 0.58 -4.45
N ARG A 110 -12.06 -0.16 -4.35
CA ARG A 110 -12.20 -1.29 -3.43
C ARG A 110 -12.00 -2.63 -4.11
N SER A 111 -11.90 -2.62 -5.44
CA SER A 111 -11.77 -3.80 -6.26
C SER A 111 -11.12 -3.44 -7.59
N MET A 112 -10.68 -4.45 -8.32
CA MET A 112 -10.15 -4.25 -9.68
C MET A 112 -11.23 -3.70 -10.60
N LEU A 113 -12.47 -4.11 -10.42
CA LEU A 113 -13.60 -3.62 -11.22
C LEU A 113 -13.81 -2.11 -11.03
N GLU A 114 -13.77 -1.64 -9.76
CA GLU A 114 -13.87 -0.21 -9.47
C GLU A 114 -12.69 0.56 -10.03
N ALA A 115 -11.48 0.01 -9.92
CA ALA A 115 -10.26 0.64 -10.44
C ALA A 115 -10.31 0.84 -11.95
N ALA A 116 -10.95 -0.08 -12.67
CA ALA A 116 -11.09 -0.02 -14.12
C ALA A 116 -12.27 0.84 -14.58
N ALA A 117 -13.21 1.14 -13.69
CA ALA A 117 -14.42 1.87 -14.02
C ALA A 117 -14.20 3.39 -13.98
N GLY A 118 -14.97 4.12 -14.75
CA GLY A 118 -15.10 5.57 -14.58
C GLY A 118 -14.21 6.44 -15.43
N ASP A 119 -13.52 5.89 -16.40
CA ASP A 119 -12.78 6.72 -17.38
C ASP A 119 -13.53 6.87 -18.69
#